data_84aad403a4e843155b512730f563495e
#
_entry.id   84aad403a4e843155b512730f563495e
#
_cell.length_a   1.000
_cell.length_b   1.000
_cell.length_c   1.000
_cell.angle_alpha   90.00
_cell.angle_beta   90.00
_cell.angle_gamma   90.00
#
_symmetry.space_group_name_H-M   'P 1'
#
loop_
_entity.id
_entity.type
_entity.pdbx_description
1 polymer ?
#
loop_
_entity_poly.entity_id
_entity_poly.type
_entity_poly.pdbx_seq_one_letter_code
_entity_poly.pdbx_strand_id
1 'polypeptide(L)'
;SLRSFAAIHPQFTRHDNGTLTNNQTGETYFPNHDTGFYVNADGQKLVPGWTVNIGWDNYVKVVTDPSISGPFLQIFVWTLSFALATVLFTLALGLVLANLLQWDQIRGKGFYRTMLILPYAVPAFISILVFKGLFNQNFGEINLVLEGIFGVRPDWFSDPALARTMILIVNTWLGYPYMMLLCMGLLQAVPRDLYEASAMDGAGPINNLFNITLPLIIKPLMPLLIASFAFNFNNFVLIALLTGGAPDIIGASTPAGTTDLLVSYTYRIAFQDSGQNFGLAAAIATAIFIVVGALSLINLKLSKIKV
;
A
#
# COMPACT_ATOMS: atom_id res chain seq x y z
N SER A 1 -28.47 -11.05 -32.74
CA SER A 1 -27.17 -11.73 -32.55
C SER A 1 -27.27 -13.11 -33.16
N LEU A 2 -26.51 -13.36 -34.20
CA LEU A 2 -26.34 -14.68 -34.81
C LEU A 2 -25.62 -15.58 -33.75
N ARG A 3 -26.34 -16.59 -33.26
CA ARG A 3 -25.70 -17.66 -32.48
C ARG A 3 -25.12 -18.63 -33.50
N SER A 4 -23.78 -18.68 -33.59
CA SER A 4 -23.09 -19.71 -34.36
C SER A 4 -23.09 -21.02 -33.54
N PHE A 5 -23.71 -22.06 -34.10
CA PHE A 5 -23.62 -23.43 -33.54
C PHE A 5 -22.47 -24.13 -34.26
N ALA A 6 -21.51 -24.66 -33.46
CA ALA A 6 -20.45 -25.51 -33.97
C ALA A 6 -20.52 -26.87 -33.27
N ALA A 7 -20.12 -27.93 -33.95
CA ALA A 7 -19.93 -29.24 -33.32
C ALA A 7 -18.81 -29.13 -32.30
N ILE A 8 -19.09 -29.50 -31.05
CA ILE A 8 -18.08 -29.52 -29.99
C ILE A 8 -17.33 -30.84 -30.10
N HIS A 9 -16.06 -30.77 -30.49
CA HIS A 9 -15.15 -31.88 -30.42
C HIS A 9 -14.30 -31.74 -29.14
N PRO A 10 -14.15 -32.82 -28.34
CA PRO A 10 -13.28 -32.78 -27.16
C PRO A 10 -11.85 -32.53 -27.63
N GLN A 11 -11.22 -31.51 -27.05
CA GLN A 11 -9.82 -31.16 -27.33
C GLN A 11 -8.85 -32.23 -26.78
N PHE A 12 -9.25 -32.87 -25.70
CA PHE A 12 -8.46 -33.88 -25.01
C PHE A 12 -9.24 -35.19 -24.84
N THR A 13 -8.59 -36.32 -25.05
CA THR A 13 -9.11 -37.63 -24.71
C THR A 13 -8.41 -38.13 -23.46
N ARG A 14 -9.18 -38.54 -22.43
CA ARG A 14 -8.67 -39.15 -21.20
C ARG A 14 -8.58 -40.67 -21.39
N HIS A 15 -7.42 -41.21 -21.03
CA HIS A 15 -7.18 -42.67 -21.03
C HIS A 15 -7.35 -43.26 -19.62
N ASP A 16 -7.58 -44.58 -19.56
CA ASP A 16 -7.77 -45.30 -18.31
C ASP A 16 -6.56 -45.25 -17.37
N ASN A 17 -5.35 -45.05 -17.91
CA ASN A 17 -4.12 -44.84 -17.17
C ASN A 17 -4.00 -43.40 -16.58
N GLY A 18 -5.02 -42.59 -16.73
CA GLY A 18 -5.06 -41.23 -16.20
C GLY A 18 -4.37 -40.16 -17.08
N THR A 19 -3.77 -40.53 -18.22
CA THR A 19 -3.16 -39.56 -19.15
C THR A 19 -4.22 -38.87 -20.00
N LEU A 20 -3.86 -37.65 -20.51
CA LEU A 20 -4.64 -36.91 -21.48
C LEU A 20 -3.88 -36.82 -22.80
N THR A 21 -4.53 -37.11 -23.92
CA THR A 21 -3.96 -36.89 -25.26
C THR A 21 -4.70 -35.73 -25.92
N ASN A 22 -3.97 -34.74 -26.42
CA ASN A 22 -4.51 -33.64 -27.23
C ASN A 22 -4.88 -34.18 -28.62
N ASN A 23 -6.15 -34.12 -28.96
CA ASN A 23 -6.67 -34.67 -30.21
C ASN A 23 -6.23 -33.91 -31.46
N GLN A 24 -5.70 -32.69 -31.32
CA GLN A 24 -5.22 -31.86 -32.42
C GLN A 24 -3.72 -32.06 -32.68
N THR A 25 -2.91 -32.12 -31.61
CA THR A 25 -1.44 -32.18 -31.70
C THR A 25 -0.89 -33.58 -31.52
N GLY A 26 -1.67 -34.53 -30.96
CA GLY A 26 -1.23 -35.89 -30.62
C GLY A 26 -0.37 -35.94 -29.35
N GLU A 27 -0.10 -34.82 -28.69
CA GLU A 27 0.71 -34.76 -27.49
C GLU A 27 0.02 -35.43 -26.30
N THR A 28 0.81 -36.18 -25.52
CA THR A 28 0.31 -36.87 -24.32
C THR A 28 0.81 -36.15 -23.07
N TYR A 29 -0.12 -35.89 -22.15
CA TYR A 29 0.10 -35.24 -20.87
C TYR A 29 -0.09 -36.22 -19.73
N PHE A 30 0.84 -36.23 -18.79
CA PHE A 30 0.86 -37.08 -17.62
C PHE A 30 0.44 -36.31 -16.38
N PRO A 31 -0.39 -36.88 -15.48
CA PRO A 31 -0.75 -36.23 -14.25
C PRO A 31 0.44 -36.15 -13.30
N ASN A 32 0.83 -34.93 -12.91
CA ASN A 32 1.84 -34.72 -11.89
C ASN A 32 1.13 -34.32 -10.57
N HIS A 33 1.06 -35.28 -9.66
CA HIS A 33 0.37 -35.14 -8.37
C HIS A 33 1.09 -34.20 -7.39
N ASP A 34 2.40 -33.92 -7.58
CA ASP A 34 3.16 -33.04 -6.73
C ASP A 34 2.87 -31.56 -7.08
N THR A 35 2.65 -31.28 -8.36
CA THR A 35 2.41 -29.92 -8.84
C THR A 35 0.95 -29.60 -9.13
N GLY A 36 0.08 -30.62 -9.22
CA GLY A 36 -1.33 -30.47 -9.55
C GLY A 36 -1.61 -30.08 -11.00
N PHE A 37 -0.74 -30.45 -11.94
CA PHE A 37 -0.92 -30.18 -13.36
C PHE A 37 -0.69 -31.44 -14.19
N TYR A 38 -1.32 -31.48 -15.35
CA TYR A 38 -0.91 -32.38 -16.41
C TYR A 38 0.32 -31.79 -17.12
N VAL A 39 1.37 -32.58 -17.34
CA VAL A 39 2.64 -32.13 -17.91
C VAL A 39 3.00 -33.02 -19.10
N ASN A 40 3.42 -32.42 -20.24
CA ASN A 40 3.93 -33.17 -21.38
C ASN A 40 5.42 -33.54 -21.19
N ALA A 41 6.00 -34.26 -22.15
CA ALA A 41 7.40 -34.67 -22.12
C ALA A 41 8.39 -33.48 -22.09
N ASP A 42 8.01 -32.33 -22.62
CA ASP A 42 8.81 -31.10 -22.65
C ASP A 42 8.67 -30.26 -21.37
N GLY A 43 7.91 -30.71 -20.37
CA GLY A 43 7.68 -30.01 -19.12
C GLY A 43 6.61 -28.90 -19.17
N GLN A 44 5.88 -28.80 -20.29
CA GLN A 44 4.79 -27.81 -20.43
C GLN A 44 3.57 -28.26 -19.63
N LYS A 45 3.01 -27.34 -18.87
CA LYS A 45 1.85 -27.56 -18.00
C LYS A 45 0.55 -27.27 -18.73
N LEU A 46 -0.42 -28.16 -18.57
CA LEU A 46 -1.79 -27.95 -19.05
C LEU A 46 -2.59 -27.21 -17.96
N VAL A 47 -3.16 -26.07 -18.32
CA VAL A 47 -4.01 -25.25 -17.44
C VAL A 47 -5.48 -25.47 -17.85
N PRO A 48 -6.42 -25.59 -16.88
CA PRO A 48 -6.26 -25.50 -15.43
C PRO A 48 -5.71 -26.79 -14.81
N GLY A 49 -5.01 -26.65 -13.68
CA GLY A 49 -4.58 -27.76 -12.83
C GLY A 49 -5.61 -28.09 -11.74
N TRP A 50 -5.21 -28.92 -10.77
CA TRP A 50 -6.00 -29.22 -9.56
C TRP A 50 -5.24 -28.90 -8.29
N THR A 51 -5.98 -28.73 -7.19
CA THR A 51 -5.40 -28.42 -5.88
C THR A 51 -4.63 -29.61 -5.31
N VAL A 52 -3.38 -29.37 -4.88
CA VAL A 52 -2.53 -30.34 -4.18
C VAL A 52 -2.11 -29.79 -2.83
N ASN A 53 -1.94 -30.67 -1.85
CA ASN A 53 -1.45 -30.27 -0.55
C ASN A 53 0.08 -30.37 -0.52
N ILE A 54 0.75 -29.22 -0.41
CA ILE A 54 2.21 -29.10 -0.36
C ILE A 54 2.74 -28.77 1.05
N GLY A 55 1.86 -28.81 2.07
CA GLY A 55 2.25 -28.56 3.46
C GLY A 55 2.85 -27.17 3.69
N TRP A 56 4.07 -27.12 4.23
CA TRP A 56 4.79 -25.90 4.58
C TRP A 56 5.72 -25.36 3.48
N ASP A 57 5.77 -25.98 2.31
CA ASP A 57 6.76 -25.68 1.27
C ASP A 57 6.73 -24.21 0.83
N ASN A 58 5.56 -23.60 0.71
CA ASN A 58 5.48 -22.19 0.33
C ASN A 58 6.05 -21.26 1.41
N TYR A 59 5.87 -21.59 2.70
CA TYR A 59 6.47 -20.81 3.79
C TYR A 59 8.00 -20.95 3.79
N VAL A 60 8.50 -22.16 3.54
CA VAL A 60 9.95 -22.42 3.40
C VAL A 60 10.50 -21.65 2.22
N LYS A 61 9.86 -21.68 1.05
CA LYS A 61 10.28 -20.96 -0.16
C LYS A 61 10.39 -19.46 0.06
N VAL A 62 9.43 -18.84 0.75
CA VAL A 62 9.46 -17.40 1.05
C VAL A 62 10.74 -17.00 1.82
N VAL A 63 11.29 -17.90 2.64
CA VAL A 63 12.48 -17.62 3.46
C VAL A 63 13.77 -18.07 2.80
N THR A 64 13.75 -19.21 2.07
CA THR A 64 14.97 -19.87 1.59
C THR A 64 15.31 -19.61 0.13
N ASP A 65 14.31 -19.29 -0.72
CA ASP A 65 14.54 -19.00 -2.13
C ASP A 65 14.98 -17.53 -2.32
N PRO A 66 16.24 -17.25 -2.71
CA PRO A 66 16.74 -15.89 -2.84
C PRO A 66 15.97 -15.03 -3.85
N SER A 67 15.37 -15.66 -4.88
CA SER A 67 14.58 -14.97 -5.91
C SER A 67 13.20 -14.51 -5.40
N ILE A 68 12.76 -15.02 -4.25
CA ILE A 68 11.53 -14.63 -3.56
C ILE A 68 11.85 -13.85 -2.29
N SER A 69 12.77 -14.35 -1.45
CA SER A 69 13.09 -13.76 -0.15
C SER A 69 13.71 -12.37 -0.25
N GLY A 70 14.56 -12.13 -1.26
CA GLY A 70 15.15 -10.82 -1.52
C GLY A 70 14.09 -9.74 -1.81
N PRO A 71 13.29 -9.90 -2.88
CA PRO A 71 12.17 -9.00 -3.18
C PRO A 71 11.17 -8.87 -2.02
N PHE A 72 10.83 -9.98 -1.35
CA PHE A 72 9.94 -9.97 -0.20
C PHE A 72 10.46 -9.08 0.93
N LEU A 73 11.73 -9.22 1.31
CA LEU A 73 12.35 -8.40 2.37
C LEU A 73 12.40 -6.92 1.97
N GLN A 74 12.76 -6.63 0.73
CA GLN A 74 12.78 -5.24 0.21
C GLN A 74 11.40 -4.61 0.27
N ILE A 75 10.35 -5.32 -0.16
CA ILE A 75 8.96 -4.87 -0.12
C ILE A 75 8.48 -4.75 1.34
N PHE A 76 8.86 -5.68 2.22
CA PHE A 76 8.52 -5.62 3.64
C PHE A 76 9.07 -4.36 4.31
N VAL A 77 10.37 -4.08 4.13
CA VAL A 77 11.02 -2.88 4.67
C VAL A 77 10.39 -1.61 4.10
N TRP A 78 10.09 -1.61 2.79
CA TRP A 78 9.39 -0.49 2.17
C TRP A 78 7.98 -0.31 2.73
N THR A 79 7.21 -1.38 2.91
CA THR A 79 5.85 -1.32 3.49
C THR A 79 5.86 -0.70 4.90
N LEU A 80 6.81 -1.12 5.75
CA LEU A 80 7.00 -0.52 7.09
C LEU A 80 7.36 0.97 6.99
N SER A 81 8.33 1.29 6.15
CA SER A 81 8.82 2.66 5.96
C SER A 81 7.73 3.57 5.41
N PHE A 82 6.97 3.10 4.42
CA PHE A 82 5.85 3.82 3.82
C PHE A 82 4.75 4.10 4.85
N ALA A 83 4.32 3.07 5.60
CA ALA A 83 3.27 3.22 6.60
C ALA A 83 3.69 4.21 7.71
N LEU A 84 4.93 4.09 8.21
CA LEU A 84 5.47 4.99 9.22
C LEU A 84 5.62 6.44 8.69
N ALA A 85 6.24 6.61 7.52
CA ALA A 85 6.44 7.93 6.91
C ALA A 85 5.11 8.62 6.63
N THR A 86 4.11 7.90 6.11
CA THR A 86 2.77 8.44 5.89
C THR A 86 2.12 8.94 7.18
N VAL A 87 2.17 8.15 8.26
CA VAL A 87 1.61 8.56 9.55
C VAL A 87 2.33 9.81 10.07
N LEU A 88 3.66 9.88 9.97
CA LEU A 88 4.44 11.03 10.41
C LEU A 88 4.11 12.28 9.57
N PHE A 89 4.08 12.17 8.25
CA PHE A 89 3.81 13.31 7.37
C PHE A 89 2.37 13.82 7.50
N THR A 90 1.40 12.92 7.56
CA THR A 90 -0.02 13.31 7.74
C THR A 90 -0.26 13.91 9.11
N LEU A 91 0.37 13.37 10.18
CA LEU A 91 0.31 13.95 11.52
C LEU A 91 0.98 15.34 11.56
N ALA A 92 2.19 15.47 11.02
CA ALA A 92 2.93 16.74 11.03
C ALA A 92 2.13 17.82 10.30
N LEU A 93 1.68 17.53 9.06
CA LEU A 93 0.89 18.48 8.28
C LEU A 93 -0.46 18.75 8.95
N GLY A 94 -1.17 17.73 9.40
CA GLY A 94 -2.45 17.86 10.08
C GLY A 94 -2.36 18.68 11.37
N LEU A 95 -1.33 18.45 12.18
CA LEU A 95 -1.09 19.18 13.42
C LEU A 95 -0.75 20.65 13.17
N VAL A 96 0.11 20.94 12.19
CA VAL A 96 0.45 22.31 11.81
C VAL A 96 -0.80 23.06 11.35
N LEU A 97 -1.59 22.47 10.45
CA LEU A 97 -2.81 23.07 9.95
C LEU A 97 -3.87 23.25 11.05
N ALA A 98 -4.01 22.28 11.96
CA ALA A 98 -4.92 22.37 13.11
C ALA A 98 -4.54 23.52 14.04
N ASN A 99 -3.24 23.68 14.35
CA ASN A 99 -2.76 24.80 15.16
C ASN A 99 -3.00 26.15 14.47
N LEU A 100 -2.68 26.26 13.18
CA LEU A 100 -2.93 27.49 12.41
C LEU A 100 -4.41 27.87 12.44
N LEU A 101 -5.33 26.92 12.24
CA LEU A 101 -6.78 27.18 12.25
C LEU A 101 -7.32 27.59 13.63
N GLN A 102 -6.62 27.28 14.71
CA GLN A 102 -6.99 27.73 16.05
C GLN A 102 -6.49 29.16 16.37
N TRP A 103 -5.56 29.66 15.63
CA TRP A 103 -4.98 31.00 15.88
C TRP A 103 -6.03 32.10 15.75
N ASP A 104 -6.27 32.85 16.84
CA ASP A 104 -7.38 33.80 16.93
C ASP A 104 -7.32 34.98 15.94
N GLN A 105 -6.13 35.30 15.44
CA GLN A 105 -5.94 36.36 14.46
C GLN A 105 -6.39 36.02 13.03
N ILE A 106 -6.61 34.74 12.72
CA ILE A 106 -7.05 34.29 11.38
C ILE A 106 -8.53 34.62 11.21
N ARG A 107 -8.83 35.52 10.26
CA ARG A 107 -10.20 35.84 9.85
C ARG A 107 -10.68 34.78 8.84
N GLY A 108 -11.96 34.38 8.92
CA GLY A 108 -12.55 33.43 7.96
C GLY A 108 -12.13 31.98 8.19
N LYS A 109 -11.81 31.57 9.42
CA LYS A 109 -11.41 30.21 9.79
C LYS A 109 -12.32 29.11 9.19
N GLY A 110 -13.65 29.36 9.17
CA GLY A 110 -14.61 28.41 8.60
C GLY A 110 -14.37 28.11 7.13
N PHE A 111 -14.06 29.13 6.33
CA PHE A 111 -13.75 28.96 4.91
C PHE A 111 -12.47 28.12 4.71
N TYR A 112 -11.38 28.49 5.39
CA TYR A 112 -10.13 27.72 5.30
C TYR A 112 -10.30 26.28 5.77
N ARG A 113 -11.02 26.06 6.87
CA ARG A 113 -11.34 24.71 7.36
C ARG A 113 -12.08 23.89 6.31
N THR A 114 -13.11 24.46 5.66
CA THR A 114 -13.87 23.79 4.62
C THR A 114 -12.98 23.45 3.43
N MET A 115 -12.14 24.38 2.97
CA MET A 115 -11.22 24.15 1.85
C MET A 115 -10.20 23.06 2.16
N LEU A 116 -9.65 23.03 3.37
CA LEU A 116 -8.66 22.03 3.78
C LEU A 116 -9.27 20.62 4.01
N ILE A 117 -10.57 20.53 4.27
CA ILE A 117 -11.28 19.24 4.39
C ILE A 117 -11.74 18.73 3.01
N LEU A 118 -11.84 19.59 2.01
CA LEU A 118 -12.37 19.24 0.69
C LEU A 118 -11.72 18.01 0.05
N PRO A 119 -10.39 17.79 0.14
CA PRO A 119 -9.77 16.57 -0.35
C PRO A 119 -10.36 15.28 0.23
N TYR A 120 -10.80 15.30 1.46
CA TYR A 120 -11.41 14.16 2.14
C TYR A 120 -12.84 13.85 1.66
N ALA A 121 -13.52 14.84 1.08
CA ALA A 121 -14.86 14.65 0.51
C ALA A 121 -14.85 13.96 -0.87
N VAL A 122 -13.69 13.97 -1.56
CA VAL A 122 -13.54 13.30 -2.86
C VAL A 122 -13.17 11.83 -2.64
N PRO A 123 -13.84 10.87 -3.31
CA PRO A 123 -13.47 9.47 -3.21
C PRO A 123 -11.98 9.26 -3.56
N ALA A 124 -11.25 8.55 -2.69
CA ALA A 124 -9.80 8.41 -2.77
C ALA A 124 -9.33 7.89 -4.15
N PHE A 125 -10.04 6.93 -4.74
CA PHE A 125 -9.67 6.38 -6.03
C PHE A 125 -9.71 7.42 -7.17
N ILE A 126 -10.63 8.39 -7.13
CA ILE A 126 -10.70 9.49 -8.11
C ILE A 126 -9.47 10.38 -7.93
N SER A 127 -9.17 10.79 -6.71
CA SER A 127 -8.00 11.62 -6.41
C SER A 127 -6.71 10.94 -6.86
N ILE A 128 -6.54 9.63 -6.61
CA ILE A 128 -5.36 8.87 -7.03
C ILE A 128 -5.18 8.91 -8.55
N LEU A 129 -6.27 8.70 -9.31
CA LEU A 129 -6.21 8.73 -10.78
C LEU A 129 -5.92 10.14 -11.31
N VAL A 130 -6.45 11.19 -10.68
CA VAL A 130 -6.10 12.59 -11.00
C VAL A 130 -4.61 12.82 -10.75
N PHE A 131 -4.07 12.43 -9.60
CA PHE A 131 -2.64 12.56 -9.33
C PHE A 131 -1.77 11.76 -10.30
N LYS A 132 -2.20 10.56 -10.70
CA LYS A 132 -1.51 9.80 -11.74
C LYS A 132 -1.37 10.59 -13.04
N GLY A 133 -2.40 11.33 -13.43
CA GLY A 133 -2.36 12.26 -14.57
C GLY A 133 -1.42 13.44 -14.31
N LEU A 134 -1.52 14.11 -13.15
CA LEU A 134 -0.70 15.26 -12.78
C LEU A 134 0.80 14.94 -12.75
N PHE A 135 1.18 13.72 -12.34
CA PHE A 135 2.56 13.24 -12.33
C PHE A 135 3.02 12.63 -13.65
N ASN A 136 2.19 12.65 -14.71
CA ASN A 136 2.60 12.11 -16.00
C ASN A 136 3.88 12.81 -16.51
N GLN A 137 4.83 12.01 -17.01
CA GLN A 137 6.16 12.53 -17.37
C GLN A 137 6.12 13.56 -18.49
N ASN A 138 5.27 13.35 -19.50
CA ASN A 138 5.26 14.16 -20.71
C ASN A 138 4.22 15.30 -20.67
N PHE A 139 3.06 15.04 -20.08
CA PHE A 139 1.90 15.94 -20.13
C PHE A 139 1.40 16.37 -18.74
N GLY A 140 2.01 15.86 -17.67
CA GLY A 140 1.57 16.18 -16.32
C GLY A 140 1.96 17.59 -15.89
N GLU A 141 1.03 18.30 -15.28
CA GLU A 141 1.17 19.68 -14.85
C GLU A 141 2.31 19.85 -13.85
N ILE A 142 2.58 18.84 -13.01
CA ILE A 142 3.69 18.89 -12.05
C ILE A 142 5.02 19.03 -12.78
N ASN A 143 5.28 18.22 -13.82
CA ASN A 143 6.50 18.31 -14.60
C ASN A 143 6.58 19.60 -15.42
N LEU A 144 5.47 20.11 -15.95
CA LEU A 144 5.43 21.40 -16.64
C LEU A 144 5.84 22.55 -15.70
N VAL A 145 5.35 22.54 -14.46
CA VAL A 145 5.71 23.56 -13.46
C VAL A 145 7.18 23.41 -13.02
N LEU A 146 7.65 22.17 -12.77
CA LEU A 146 9.05 21.93 -12.39
C LEU A 146 10.03 22.32 -13.49
N GLU A 147 9.70 22.04 -14.74
CA GLU A 147 10.50 22.46 -15.89
C GLU A 147 10.53 24.00 -16.03
N GLY A 148 9.36 24.65 -15.87
CA GLY A 148 9.27 26.12 -15.98
C GLY A 148 10.05 26.86 -14.89
N ILE A 149 10.15 26.29 -13.66
CA ILE A 149 10.81 26.94 -12.53
C ILE A 149 12.27 26.49 -12.39
N PHE A 150 12.53 25.18 -12.53
CA PHE A 150 13.82 24.57 -12.20
C PHE A 150 14.51 23.93 -13.40
N GLY A 151 13.87 23.85 -14.57
CA GLY A 151 14.43 23.24 -15.78
C GLY A 151 14.56 21.72 -15.71
N VAL A 152 13.81 21.04 -14.83
CA VAL A 152 13.88 19.58 -14.61
C VAL A 152 12.56 18.88 -14.88
N ARG A 153 12.63 17.67 -15.46
CA ARG A 153 11.50 16.77 -15.68
C ARG A 153 11.76 15.42 -15.01
N PRO A 154 11.42 15.26 -13.74
CA PRO A 154 11.62 14.00 -13.02
C PRO A 154 10.79 12.85 -13.63
N ASP A 155 11.39 11.65 -13.70
CA ASP A 155 10.73 10.43 -14.15
C ASP A 155 10.09 9.70 -12.95
N TRP A 156 8.90 10.15 -12.58
CA TRP A 156 8.17 9.70 -11.39
C TRP A 156 7.77 8.21 -11.41
N PHE A 157 7.71 7.58 -12.58
CA PHE A 157 7.23 6.21 -12.71
C PHE A 157 8.33 5.18 -12.97
N SER A 158 9.50 5.59 -13.46
CA SER A 158 10.60 4.68 -13.80
C SER A 158 11.74 4.70 -12.76
N ASP A 159 11.92 5.82 -12.05
CA ASP A 159 12.89 5.89 -10.95
C ASP A 159 12.26 5.41 -9.63
N PRO A 160 12.83 4.39 -8.96
CA PRO A 160 12.28 3.85 -7.71
C PRO A 160 12.17 4.86 -6.58
N ALA A 161 13.13 5.80 -6.44
CA ALA A 161 13.11 6.78 -5.36
C ALA A 161 12.05 7.86 -5.62
N LEU A 162 11.94 8.32 -6.86
CA LEU A 162 10.91 9.28 -7.27
C LEU A 162 9.51 8.67 -7.19
N ALA A 163 9.34 7.40 -7.61
CA ALA A 163 8.06 6.71 -7.50
C ALA A 163 7.59 6.56 -6.05
N ARG A 164 8.50 6.20 -5.13
CA ARG A 164 8.22 6.16 -3.68
C ARG A 164 7.88 7.53 -3.11
N THR A 165 8.60 8.57 -3.53
CA THR A 165 8.35 9.96 -3.12
C THR A 165 6.98 10.42 -3.60
N MET A 166 6.63 10.17 -4.86
CA MET A 166 5.31 10.46 -5.42
C MET A 166 4.19 9.80 -4.59
N ILE A 167 4.33 8.52 -4.26
CA ILE A 167 3.35 7.78 -3.45
C ILE A 167 3.18 8.44 -2.08
N LEU A 168 4.28 8.84 -1.42
CA LEU A 168 4.22 9.52 -0.12
C LEU A 168 3.53 10.89 -0.22
N ILE A 169 3.80 11.66 -1.27
CA ILE A 169 3.15 12.96 -1.51
C ILE A 169 1.64 12.76 -1.67
N VAL A 170 1.23 11.86 -2.57
CA VAL A 170 -0.18 11.59 -2.85
C VAL A 170 -0.90 11.09 -1.59
N ASN A 171 -0.28 10.15 -0.87
CA ASN A 171 -0.91 9.59 0.32
C ASN A 171 -0.97 10.58 1.48
N THR A 172 0.02 11.46 1.60
CA THR A 172 -0.02 12.57 2.58
C THR A 172 -1.16 13.53 2.27
N TRP A 173 -1.35 13.88 1.00
CA TRP A 173 -2.46 14.73 0.56
C TRP A 173 -3.83 14.10 0.85
N LEU A 174 -3.98 12.79 0.66
CA LEU A 174 -5.20 12.05 0.96
C LEU A 174 -5.48 11.96 2.47
N GLY A 175 -4.42 11.81 3.28
CA GLY A 175 -4.54 11.48 4.72
C GLY A 175 -4.51 12.68 5.67
N TYR A 176 -3.91 13.83 5.27
CA TYR A 176 -3.75 14.96 6.20
C TYR A 176 -5.07 15.53 6.73
N PRO A 177 -6.20 15.57 5.97
CA PRO A 177 -7.42 16.19 6.50
C PRO A 177 -7.99 15.41 7.68
N TYR A 178 -7.88 14.08 7.64
CA TYR A 178 -8.27 13.22 8.76
C TYR A 178 -7.44 13.53 10.02
N MET A 179 -6.11 13.58 9.88
CA MET A 179 -5.21 13.92 10.99
C MET A 179 -5.43 15.35 11.50
N MET A 180 -5.70 16.30 10.60
CA MET A 180 -6.05 17.68 10.98
C MET A 180 -7.31 17.71 11.84
N LEU A 181 -8.37 17.00 11.45
CA LEU A 181 -9.61 16.94 12.23
C LEU A 181 -9.41 16.34 13.61
N LEU A 182 -8.64 15.25 13.70
CA LEU A 182 -8.29 14.61 14.99
C LEU A 182 -7.51 15.58 15.89
N CYS A 183 -6.47 16.21 15.34
CA CYS A 183 -5.68 17.19 16.08
C CYS A 183 -6.54 18.38 16.53
N MET A 184 -7.42 18.91 15.66
CA MET A 184 -8.34 19.99 16.04
C MET A 184 -9.24 19.64 17.22
N GLY A 185 -9.76 18.39 17.25
CA GLY A 185 -10.58 17.91 18.37
C GLY A 185 -9.79 17.83 19.68
N LEU A 186 -8.58 17.27 19.63
CA LEU A 186 -7.73 17.13 20.81
C LEU A 186 -7.17 18.46 21.32
N LEU A 187 -6.84 19.38 20.42
CA LEU A 187 -6.35 20.71 20.79
C LEU A 187 -7.39 21.52 21.57
N GLN A 188 -8.69 21.30 21.33
CA GLN A 188 -9.76 21.96 22.09
C GLN A 188 -9.82 21.48 23.55
N ALA A 189 -9.30 20.31 23.86
CA ALA A 189 -9.23 19.78 25.21
C ALA A 189 -8.01 20.27 26.02
N VAL A 190 -7.06 20.95 25.38
CA VAL A 190 -5.89 21.52 26.06
C VAL A 190 -6.30 22.83 26.78
N PRO A 191 -6.07 22.95 28.10
CA PRO A 191 -6.41 24.16 28.84
C PRO A 191 -5.64 25.38 28.32
N ARG A 192 -6.36 26.50 28.10
CA ARG A 192 -5.76 27.74 27.60
C ARG A 192 -4.76 28.36 28.59
N ASP A 193 -4.97 28.16 29.88
CA ASP A 193 -4.11 28.67 30.95
C ASP A 193 -2.64 28.20 30.79
N LEU A 194 -2.41 27.04 30.20
CA LEU A 194 -1.06 26.56 29.91
C LEU A 194 -0.34 27.44 28.89
N TYR A 195 -1.06 27.88 27.86
CA TYR A 195 -0.50 28.79 26.85
C TYR A 195 -0.32 30.20 27.38
N GLU A 196 -1.21 30.68 28.25
CA GLU A 196 -1.11 31.98 28.90
C GLU A 196 0.08 32.01 29.85
N ALA A 197 0.25 30.99 30.69
CA ALA A 197 1.41 30.88 31.58
C ALA A 197 2.73 30.82 30.77
N SER A 198 2.76 30.03 29.71
CA SER A 198 3.92 29.92 28.82
C SER A 198 4.26 31.26 28.14
N ALA A 199 3.25 32.04 27.78
CA ALA A 199 3.46 33.35 27.20
C ALA A 199 4.05 34.35 28.22
N MET A 200 3.68 34.23 29.50
CA MET A 200 4.28 35.00 30.59
C MET A 200 5.78 34.68 30.76
N ASP A 201 6.16 33.43 30.51
CA ASP A 201 7.56 32.97 30.52
C ASP A 201 8.32 33.32 29.21
N GLY A 202 7.67 33.98 28.26
CA GLY A 202 8.27 34.39 26.98
C GLY A 202 8.42 33.27 25.95
N ALA A 203 7.71 32.16 26.11
CA ALA A 203 7.79 31.04 25.15
C ALA A 203 7.05 31.38 23.87
N GLY A 204 7.70 31.09 22.73
CA GLY A 204 7.11 31.24 21.40
C GLY A 204 6.23 30.04 20.95
N PRO A 205 5.51 30.20 19.80
CA PRO A 205 4.57 29.19 19.29
C PRO A 205 5.23 27.81 19.04
N ILE A 206 6.46 27.78 18.55
CA ILE A 206 7.20 26.53 18.28
C ILE A 206 7.52 25.83 19.60
N ASN A 207 7.94 26.58 20.62
CA ASN A 207 8.20 26.02 21.95
C ASN A 207 6.92 25.43 22.55
N ASN A 208 5.79 26.11 22.44
CA ASN A 208 4.49 25.63 22.87
C ASN A 208 4.06 24.36 22.12
N LEU A 209 4.33 24.30 20.83
CA LEU A 209 4.01 23.12 20.03
C LEU A 209 4.72 21.86 20.56
N PHE A 210 6.01 21.94 20.81
CA PHE A 210 6.80 20.76 21.20
C PHE A 210 6.75 20.45 22.70
N ASN A 211 6.62 21.44 23.56
CA ASN A 211 6.71 21.25 25.02
C ASN A 211 5.34 21.20 25.73
N ILE A 212 4.28 21.74 25.11
CA ILE A 212 2.93 21.71 25.69
C ILE A 212 1.99 20.88 24.80
N THR A 213 1.80 21.30 23.54
CA THR A 213 0.78 20.75 22.67
C THR A 213 1.03 19.28 22.37
N LEU A 214 2.17 18.96 21.78
CA LEU A 214 2.49 17.60 21.32
C LEU A 214 2.50 16.57 22.46
N PRO A 215 3.13 16.81 23.63
CA PRO A 215 3.09 15.86 24.74
C PRO A 215 1.69 15.58 25.28
N LEU A 216 0.81 16.57 25.27
CA LEU A 216 -0.56 16.43 25.78
C LEU A 216 -1.46 15.66 24.80
N ILE A 217 -1.33 15.88 23.49
CA ILE A 217 -2.21 15.26 22.51
C ILE A 217 -1.70 13.90 22.03
N ILE A 218 -0.38 13.61 22.09
CA ILE A 218 0.18 12.38 21.55
C ILE A 218 -0.36 11.12 22.22
N LYS A 219 -0.56 11.17 23.54
CA LYS A 219 -1.06 10.03 24.31
C LYS A 219 -2.47 9.61 23.86
N PRO A 220 -3.48 10.50 23.85
CA PRO A 220 -4.82 10.16 23.36
C PRO A 220 -4.85 9.88 21.86
N LEU A 221 -3.90 10.41 21.09
CA LEU A 221 -3.79 10.19 19.64
C LEU A 221 -3.16 8.84 19.28
N MET A 222 -2.34 8.25 20.15
CA MET A 222 -1.55 7.05 19.88
C MET A 222 -2.37 5.87 19.32
N PRO A 223 -3.55 5.49 19.88
CA PRO A 223 -4.37 4.42 19.31
C PRO A 223 -4.78 4.67 17.86
N LEU A 224 -5.09 5.95 17.53
CA LEU A 224 -5.50 6.36 16.19
C LEU A 224 -4.31 6.38 15.20
N LEU A 225 -3.12 6.76 15.67
CA LEU A 225 -1.88 6.70 14.87
C LEU A 225 -1.53 5.26 14.50
N ILE A 226 -1.71 4.31 15.42
CA ILE A 226 -1.44 2.91 15.16
C ILE A 226 -2.51 2.30 14.23
N ALA A 227 -3.77 2.69 14.40
CA ALA A 227 -4.82 2.32 13.45
C ALA A 227 -4.52 2.86 12.04
N SER A 228 -4.06 4.11 11.94
CA SER A 228 -3.62 4.72 10.68
C SER A 228 -2.40 4.01 10.08
N PHE A 229 -1.44 3.58 10.91
CA PHE A 229 -0.31 2.77 10.46
C PHE A 229 -0.79 1.45 9.86
N ALA A 230 -1.66 0.70 10.55
CA ALA A 230 -2.20 -0.56 10.07
C ALA A 230 -3.01 -0.40 8.77
N PHE A 231 -3.77 0.69 8.63
CA PHE A 231 -4.48 1.05 7.41
C PHE A 231 -3.51 1.27 6.24
N ASN A 232 -2.47 2.09 6.45
CA ASN A 232 -1.47 2.37 5.41
C ASN A 232 -0.61 1.16 5.07
N PHE A 233 -0.31 0.29 6.04
CA PHE A 233 0.40 -0.97 5.81
C PHE A 233 -0.32 -1.87 4.79
N ASN A 234 -1.65 -1.80 4.74
CA ASN A 234 -2.51 -2.57 3.84
C ASN A 234 -3.14 -1.72 2.72
N ASN A 235 -2.55 -0.59 2.34
CA ASN A 235 -3.12 0.34 1.37
C ASN A 235 -2.95 -0.16 -0.08
N PHE A 236 -3.75 -1.16 -0.44
CA PHE A 236 -3.75 -1.76 -1.78
C PHE A 236 -4.15 -0.77 -2.88
N VAL A 237 -5.24 -0.02 -2.65
CA VAL A 237 -5.88 0.80 -3.70
C VAL A 237 -4.94 1.89 -4.22
N LEU A 238 -4.16 2.51 -3.32
CA LEU A 238 -3.19 3.53 -3.71
C LEU A 238 -2.15 2.98 -4.68
N ILE A 239 -1.54 1.83 -4.34
CA ILE A 239 -0.50 1.23 -5.17
C ILE A 239 -1.09 0.72 -6.49
N ALA A 240 -2.19 -0.03 -6.43
CA ALA A 240 -2.81 -0.62 -7.62
C ALA A 240 -3.20 0.43 -8.66
N LEU A 241 -3.70 1.60 -8.23
CA LEU A 241 -4.17 2.65 -9.15
C LEU A 241 -3.07 3.64 -9.56
N LEU A 242 -2.13 3.97 -8.66
CA LEU A 242 -1.11 4.98 -8.94
C LEU A 242 0.04 4.41 -9.77
N THR A 243 0.71 3.37 -9.27
CA THR A 243 1.93 2.80 -9.87
C THR A 243 1.77 1.38 -10.39
N GLY A 244 0.77 0.63 -9.90
CA GLY A 244 0.65 -0.80 -10.16
C GLY A 244 1.79 -1.64 -9.57
N GLY A 245 2.55 -1.07 -8.63
CA GLY A 245 3.75 -1.67 -8.04
C GLY A 245 5.06 -1.28 -8.74
N ALA A 246 4.99 -0.73 -9.97
CA ALA A 246 6.17 -0.37 -10.77
C ALA A 246 7.05 0.71 -10.09
N PRO A 247 8.34 0.81 -10.49
CA PRO A 247 9.09 -0.05 -11.41
C PRO A 247 9.37 -1.45 -10.83
N ASP A 248 9.49 -2.44 -11.71
CA ASP A 248 9.71 -3.83 -11.29
C ASP A 248 11.13 -4.06 -10.72
N ILE A 249 11.24 -5.01 -9.80
CA ILE A 249 12.53 -5.44 -9.22
C ILE A 249 13.18 -6.42 -10.17
N ILE A 250 14.35 -6.06 -10.70
CA ILE A 250 15.12 -6.87 -11.64
C ILE A 250 15.61 -8.14 -10.93
N GLY A 251 15.41 -9.30 -11.59
CA GLY A 251 15.88 -10.62 -11.09
C GLY A 251 14.93 -11.31 -10.13
N ALA A 252 13.75 -10.73 -9.84
CA ALA A 252 12.72 -11.42 -9.10
C ALA A 252 12.08 -12.53 -9.95
N SER A 253 11.83 -13.69 -9.35
CA SER A 253 11.09 -14.82 -10.00
C SER A 253 9.57 -14.66 -9.94
N THR A 254 9.11 -13.68 -9.18
CA THR A 254 7.69 -13.33 -9.00
C THR A 254 7.46 -11.88 -9.44
N PRO A 255 6.24 -11.48 -9.83
CA PRO A 255 5.95 -10.10 -10.21
C PRO A 255 6.04 -9.18 -8.99
N ALA A 256 7.25 -8.65 -8.75
CA ALA A 256 7.59 -7.78 -7.62
C ALA A 256 8.03 -6.42 -8.12
N GLY A 257 7.50 -5.35 -7.55
CA GLY A 257 7.88 -3.98 -7.89
C GLY A 257 8.43 -3.20 -6.69
N THR A 258 9.21 -2.18 -6.97
CA THR A 258 9.90 -1.36 -5.96
C THR A 258 8.94 -0.50 -5.13
N THR A 259 7.74 -0.27 -5.64
CA THR A 259 6.67 0.48 -4.95
C THR A 259 5.58 -0.43 -4.40
N ASP A 260 5.67 -1.75 -4.62
CA ASP A 260 4.72 -2.68 -4.03
C ASP A 260 4.73 -2.60 -2.50
N LEU A 261 3.54 -2.65 -1.91
CA LEU A 261 3.37 -3.03 -0.52
C LEU A 261 3.14 -4.54 -0.46
N LEU A 262 3.27 -5.15 0.70
CA LEU A 262 3.07 -6.59 0.85
C LEU A 262 1.70 -7.05 0.32
N VAL A 263 0.66 -6.25 0.51
CA VAL A 263 -0.70 -6.56 0.03
C VAL A 263 -0.79 -6.52 -1.50
N SER A 264 -0.18 -5.54 -2.17
CA SER A 264 -0.19 -5.45 -3.64
C SER A 264 0.72 -6.50 -4.27
N TYR A 265 1.86 -6.79 -3.67
CA TYR A 265 2.75 -7.89 -4.06
C TYR A 265 2.04 -9.25 -4.00
N THR A 266 1.34 -9.53 -2.90
CA THR A 266 0.53 -10.74 -2.75
C THR A 266 -0.53 -10.86 -3.84
N TYR A 267 -1.21 -9.75 -4.15
CA TYR A 267 -2.19 -9.70 -5.24
C TYR A 267 -1.57 -9.99 -6.60
N ARG A 268 -0.39 -9.42 -6.89
CA ARG A 268 0.32 -9.65 -8.16
C ARG A 268 0.72 -11.11 -8.32
N ILE A 269 1.22 -11.76 -7.28
CA ILE A 269 1.55 -13.20 -7.30
C ILE A 269 0.30 -14.06 -7.55
N ALA A 270 -0.84 -13.68 -6.93
CA ALA A 270 -2.05 -14.46 -7.07
C ALA A 270 -2.72 -14.32 -8.44
N PHE A 271 -2.71 -13.09 -9.02
CA PHE A 271 -3.60 -12.76 -10.14
C PHE A 271 -2.89 -12.22 -11.38
N GLN A 272 -1.66 -11.73 -11.27
CA GLN A 272 -0.90 -11.17 -12.41
C GLN A 272 0.25 -12.07 -12.87
N ASP A 273 0.66 -13.03 -12.04
CA ASP A 273 1.63 -14.05 -12.45
C ASP A 273 1.00 -15.03 -13.44
N SER A 274 1.74 -15.39 -14.48
CA SER A 274 1.32 -16.38 -15.48
C SER A 274 1.02 -17.75 -14.86
N GLY A 275 1.60 -18.07 -13.71
CA GLY A 275 1.38 -19.30 -12.95
C GLY A 275 0.21 -19.24 -11.96
N GLN A 276 -0.37 -18.07 -11.69
CA GLN A 276 -1.43 -17.87 -10.70
C GLN A 276 -1.15 -18.61 -9.39
N ASN A 277 -0.01 -18.30 -8.75
CA ASN A 277 0.49 -19.04 -7.59
C ASN A 277 -0.28 -18.67 -6.30
N PHE A 278 -1.54 -19.10 -6.24
CA PHE A 278 -2.42 -18.84 -5.09
C PHE A 278 -1.87 -19.37 -3.77
N GLY A 279 -1.15 -20.51 -3.81
CA GLY A 279 -0.57 -21.11 -2.61
C GLY A 279 0.54 -20.25 -2.00
N LEU A 280 1.43 -19.71 -2.83
CA LEU A 280 2.49 -18.78 -2.38
C LEU A 280 1.88 -17.45 -1.88
N ALA A 281 0.93 -16.91 -2.63
CA ALA A 281 0.22 -15.70 -2.21
C ALA A 281 -0.48 -15.88 -0.86
N ALA A 282 -1.13 -17.02 -0.62
CA ALA A 282 -1.76 -17.34 0.64
C ALA A 282 -0.75 -17.46 1.81
N ALA A 283 0.42 -18.04 1.56
CA ALA A 283 1.51 -18.12 2.56
C ALA A 283 2.00 -16.72 2.94
N ILE A 284 2.22 -15.83 1.96
CA ILE A 284 2.61 -14.43 2.19
C ILE A 284 1.50 -13.68 2.94
N ALA A 285 0.23 -13.84 2.53
CA ALA A 285 -0.91 -13.21 3.22
C ALA A 285 -1.00 -13.64 4.69
N THR A 286 -0.73 -14.90 4.99
CA THR A 286 -0.68 -15.41 6.37
C THR A 286 0.45 -14.76 7.16
N ALA A 287 1.64 -14.60 6.56
CA ALA A 287 2.75 -13.90 7.20
C ALA A 287 2.40 -12.43 7.50
N ILE A 288 1.75 -11.73 6.56
CA ILE A 288 1.23 -10.37 6.76
C ILE A 288 0.26 -10.32 7.95
N PHE A 289 -0.71 -11.24 7.99
CA PHE A 289 -1.68 -11.33 9.09
C PHE A 289 -1.00 -11.48 10.45
N ILE A 290 0.01 -12.34 10.55
CA ILE A 290 0.78 -12.55 11.80
C ILE A 290 1.49 -11.26 12.21
N VAL A 291 2.16 -10.57 11.27
CA VAL A 291 2.88 -9.31 11.54
C VAL A 291 1.92 -8.22 12.01
N VAL A 292 0.82 -8.00 11.27
CA VAL A 292 -0.18 -6.97 11.63
C VAL A 292 -0.86 -7.31 12.95
N GLY A 293 -1.17 -8.59 13.19
CA GLY A 293 -1.73 -9.07 14.45
C GLY A 293 -0.79 -8.82 15.64
N ALA A 294 0.51 -9.12 15.48
CA ALA A 294 1.52 -8.86 16.50
C ALA A 294 1.65 -7.35 16.80
N LEU A 295 1.70 -6.50 15.78
CA LEU A 295 1.71 -5.04 15.94
C LEU A 295 0.46 -4.53 16.67
N SER A 296 -0.72 -5.08 16.35
CA SER A 296 -1.98 -4.74 17.01
C SER A 296 -1.99 -5.15 18.49
N LEU A 297 -1.43 -6.33 18.82
CA LEU A 297 -1.31 -6.79 20.21
C LEU A 297 -0.31 -5.94 21.02
N ILE A 298 0.80 -5.54 20.41
CA ILE A 298 1.77 -4.62 21.03
C ILE A 298 1.07 -3.28 21.33
N ASN A 299 0.28 -2.77 20.39
CA ASN A 299 -0.50 -1.56 20.59
C ASN A 299 -1.45 -1.66 21.80
N LEU A 300 -2.23 -2.74 21.88
CA LEU A 300 -3.14 -2.97 23.01
C LEU A 300 -2.41 -3.01 24.35
N LYS A 301 -1.20 -3.54 24.39
CA LYS A 301 -0.37 -3.53 25.59
C LYS A 301 0.15 -2.14 25.92
N LEU A 302 0.62 -1.39 24.93
CA LEU A 302 1.15 -0.03 25.12
C LEU A 302 0.04 0.95 25.51
N SER A 303 -1.16 0.84 24.95
CA SER A 303 -2.31 1.66 25.31
C SER A 303 -2.88 1.39 26.71
N LYS A 304 -2.64 0.19 27.27
CA LYS A 304 -3.01 -0.16 28.65
C LYS A 304 -1.99 0.30 29.71
N ILE A 305 -0.86 0.85 29.30
CA ILE A 305 0.14 1.38 30.23
C ILE A 305 -0.34 2.75 30.73
N LYS A 306 -1.08 2.69 31.84
CA LYS A 306 -1.44 3.74 32.80
C LYS A 306 -2.39 4.84 32.26
N VAL A 307 -3.65 4.63 32.53
CA VAL A 307 -4.52 5.68 33.06
C VAL A 307 -4.21 5.84 34.56
#